data_22e26af69c4b28a9b41772901a998ed5
#
_entry.id   22e26af69c4b28a9b41772901a998ed5
#
_cell.length_a   1.000
_cell.length_b   1.000
_cell.length_c   1.000
_cell.angle_alpha   90.00
_cell.angle_beta   90.00
_cell.angle_gamma   90.00
#
_symmetry.space_group_name_H-M   'P 1'
#
loop_
_entity.id
_entity.type
_entity.pdbx_description
1 polymer ?
#
loop_
_entity_poly.entity_id
_entity_poly.type
_entity_poly.pdbx_seq_one_letter_code
_entity_poly.pdbx_strand_id
1 'polypeptide(L)'
;MTPEYSPTFRSIFRSAEKKCMNIFFEADSSAASEAEEIFRRCISETNSYSYGCDMVIRAEISRLLIGIIRCWQKQGFSVDSNAYADDMRYDIYSITEYIDKHMGDGIQVTDIARECGMSYSYFAKKFLEVYGKTCKEYIESVRIMKAEEFLLYTDFDLSYISQETGFSDCSHMIKSFRRYKGITPKQFRMQHKKSET
;
A
#
# COMPACT_ATOMS: atom_id res chain seq x y z
N MET A 1 -23.90 -19.44 5.78
CA MET A 1 -22.55 -19.70 5.27
C MET A 1 -21.65 -18.59 5.80
N THR A 2 -20.86 -18.89 6.80
CA THR A 2 -19.81 -17.98 7.29
C THR A 2 -18.79 -17.80 6.17
N PRO A 3 -18.35 -16.57 5.84
CA PRO A 3 -17.29 -16.39 4.87
C PRO A 3 -16.05 -17.14 5.35
N GLU A 4 -15.58 -18.11 4.58
CA GLU A 4 -14.28 -18.70 4.80
C GLU A 4 -13.24 -17.60 4.66
N TYR A 5 -12.63 -17.26 5.77
CA TYR A 5 -11.58 -16.26 5.82
C TYR A 5 -10.33 -16.83 5.15
N SER A 6 -10.01 -16.33 3.97
CA SER A 6 -8.76 -16.69 3.30
C SER A 6 -7.58 -16.01 4.02
N PRO A 7 -6.45 -16.74 4.25
CA PRO A 7 -5.27 -16.16 4.89
C PRO A 7 -4.75 -14.97 4.09
N THR A 8 -4.39 -13.89 4.78
CA THR A 8 -3.73 -12.78 4.14
C THR A 8 -2.32 -13.19 3.70
N PHE A 9 -1.83 -12.68 2.59
CA PHE A 9 -0.45 -12.92 2.14
C PHE A 9 0.56 -12.77 3.26
N ARG A 10 0.34 -11.81 4.13
CA ARG A 10 1.20 -11.49 5.24
C ARG A 10 1.27 -12.61 6.30
N SER A 11 0.12 -13.17 6.73
CA SER A 11 0.11 -14.29 7.68
C SER A 11 0.84 -15.50 7.10
N ILE A 12 0.69 -15.72 5.78
CA ILE A 12 1.37 -16.79 5.07
C ILE A 12 2.88 -16.57 5.03
N PHE A 13 3.33 -15.36 4.66
CA PHE A 13 4.76 -15.02 4.61
C PHE A 13 5.42 -15.06 5.98
N ARG A 14 4.75 -14.59 7.04
CA ARG A 14 5.23 -14.72 8.42
C ARG A 14 5.36 -16.20 8.86
N SER A 15 4.42 -17.04 8.48
CA SER A 15 4.52 -18.49 8.74
C SER A 15 5.67 -19.13 7.97
N ALA A 16 5.87 -18.71 6.71
CA ALA A 16 6.98 -19.17 5.89
C ALA A 16 8.34 -18.74 6.45
N GLU A 17 8.46 -17.50 6.94
CA GLU A 17 9.66 -17.00 7.61
C GLU A 17 10.02 -17.83 8.86
N LYS A 18 9.03 -18.13 9.72
CA LYS A 18 9.22 -19.00 10.89
C LYS A 18 9.69 -20.41 10.51
N LYS A 19 9.32 -20.89 9.32
CA LYS A 19 9.73 -22.19 8.76
C LYS A 19 10.98 -22.10 7.91
N CYS A 20 11.67 -20.94 7.90
CA CYS A 20 12.90 -20.69 7.11
C CYS A 20 12.74 -20.97 5.61
N MET A 21 11.56 -20.69 5.04
CA MET A 21 11.33 -20.87 3.61
C MET A 21 12.14 -19.87 2.79
N ASN A 22 12.80 -20.35 1.75
CA ASN A 22 13.62 -19.51 0.88
C ASN A 22 12.74 -18.78 -0.16
N ILE A 23 12.98 -17.48 -0.35
CA ILE A 23 12.35 -16.64 -1.38
C ILE A 23 13.24 -16.41 -2.61
N PHE A 24 14.47 -16.92 -2.59
CA PHE A 24 15.36 -16.81 -3.73
C PHE A 24 15.03 -17.86 -4.77
N PHE A 25 14.98 -17.44 -6.03
CA PHE A 25 14.82 -18.30 -7.20
C PHE A 25 16.16 -18.43 -7.93
N GLU A 26 16.43 -19.57 -8.49
CA GLU A 26 17.56 -19.75 -9.41
C GLU A 26 17.33 -18.88 -10.66
N ALA A 27 18.37 -18.18 -11.12
CA ALA A 27 18.28 -17.20 -12.21
C ALA A 27 17.66 -17.77 -13.50
N ASP A 28 17.92 -19.04 -13.79
CA ASP A 28 17.45 -19.71 -15.00
C ASP A 28 16.12 -20.47 -14.79
N SER A 29 15.46 -20.27 -13.64
CA SER A 29 14.19 -20.93 -13.35
C SER A 29 13.03 -20.24 -14.06
N SER A 30 11.99 -21.04 -14.42
CA SER A 30 10.73 -20.48 -14.96
C SER A 30 10.07 -19.47 -14.00
N ALA A 31 10.26 -19.65 -12.71
CA ALA A 31 9.75 -18.74 -11.69
C ALA A 31 10.48 -17.38 -11.70
N ALA A 32 11.79 -17.36 -11.93
CA ALA A 32 12.56 -16.13 -12.09
C ALA A 32 12.14 -15.38 -13.34
N SER A 33 11.98 -16.06 -14.47
CA SER A 33 11.51 -15.47 -15.73
C SER A 33 10.09 -14.89 -15.61
N GLU A 34 9.19 -15.57 -14.90
CA GLU A 34 7.85 -15.06 -14.63
C GLU A 34 7.87 -13.81 -13.74
N ALA A 35 8.71 -13.80 -12.70
CA ALA A 35 8.89 -12.65 -11.83
C ALA A 35 9.42 -11.44 -12.60
N GLU A 36 10.44 -11.63 -13.46
CA GLU A 36 10.97 -10.57 -14.30
C GLU A 36 9.92 -9.95 -15.21
N GLU A 37 9.10 -10.79 -15.84
CA GLU A 37 8.02 -10.33 -16.71
C GLU A 37 6.95 -9.54 -15.93
N ILE A 38 6.60 -9.97 -14.72
CA ILE A 38 5.70 -9.23 -13.83
C ILE A 38 6.26 -7.84 -13.50
N PHE A 39 7.54 -7.75 -13.13
CA PHE A 39 8.17 -6.46 -12.85
C PHE A 39 8.20 -5.56 -14.08
N ARG A 40 8.49 -6.10 -15.27
CA ARG A 40 8.48 -5.33 -16.52
C ARG A 40 7.10 -4.76 -16.81
N ARG A 41 6.02 -5.53 -16.61
CA ARG A 41 4.64 -5.04 -16.75
C ARG A 41 4.30 -3.96 -15.73
N CYS A 42 4.68 -4.13 -14.47
CA CYS A 42 4.46 -3.11 -13.45
C CYS A 42 5.17 -1.79 -13.80
N ILE A 43 6.40 -1.83 -14.30
CA ILE A 43 7.14 -0.64 -14.72
C ILE A 43 6.45 0.03 -15.91
N SER A 44 6.04 -0.76 -16.91
CA SER A 44 5.30 -0.24 -18.07
C SER A 44 3.99 0.44 -17.66
N GLU A 45 3.24 -0.19 -16.76
CA GLU A 45 1.97 0.33 -16.25
C GLU A 45 2.17 1.64 -15.47
N THR A 46 3.22 1.71 -14.63
CA THR A 46 3.57 2.94 -13.91
C THR A 46 3.88 4.10 -14.85
N ASN A 47 4.51 3.82 -16.00
CA ASN A 47 4.87 4.85 -16.98
C ASN A 47 3.71 5.29 -17.85
N SER A 48 2.68 4.45 -18.01
CA SER A 48 1.52 4.74 -18.87
C SER A 48 0.55 5.73 -18.26
N TYR A 49 0.52 5.86 -16.91
CA TYR A 49 -0.45 6.68 -16.16
C TYR A 49 -1.91 6.43 -16.56
N SER A 50 -2.23 5.24 -17.06
CA SER A 50 -3.57 4.89 -17.51
C SER A 50 -4.54 4.70 -16.36
N TYR A 51 -5.84 4.89 -16.61
CA TYR A 51 -6.87 4.61 -15.61
C TYR A 51 -6.77 3.18 -15.08
N GLY A 52 -6.77 3.03 -13.75
CA GLY A 52 -6.69 1.71 -13.09
C GLY A 52 -5.28 1.11 -13.03
N CYS A 53 -4.22 1.86 -13.35
CA CYS A 53 -2.84 1.37 -13.31
C CYS A 53 -2.46 0.79 -11.93
N ASP A 54 -2.95 1.38 -10.85
CA ASP A 54 -2.77 0.88 -9.48
C ASP A 54 -3.42 -0.49 -9.28
N MET A 55 -4.61 -0.72 -9.85
CA MET A 55 -5.32 -2.01 -9.78
C MET A 55 -4.57 -3.08 -10.58
N VAL A 56 -4.04 -2.74 -11.75
CA VAL A 56 -3.23 -3.65 -12.58
C VAL A 56 -1.95 -4.03 -11.83
N ILE A 57 -1.23 -3.04 -11.29
CA ILE A 57 -0.01 -3.29 -10.51
C ILE A 57 -0.30 -4.17 -9.29
N ARG A 58 -1.37 -3.89 -8.54
CA ARG A 58 -1.78 -4.73 -7.39
C ARG A 58 -2.08 -6.17 -7.81
N ALA A 59 -2.75 -6.37 -8.93
CA ALA A 59 -3.05 -7.70 -9.48
C ALA A 59 -1.76 -8.46 -9.86
N GLU A 60 -0.82 -7.81 -10.53
CA GLU A 60 0.47 -8.40 -10.91
C GLU A 60 1.33 -8.75 -9.68
N ILE A 61 1.39 -7.89 -8.69
CA ILE A 61 2.09 -8.18 -7.41
C ILE A 61 1.41 -9.34 -6.68
N SER A 62 0.07 -9.38 -6.64
CA SER A 62 -0.67 -10.51 -6.04
C SER A 62 -0.35 -11.83 -6.75
N ARG A 63 -0.24 -11.81 -8.08
CA ARG A 63 0.17 -12.97 -8.88
C ARG A 63 1.57 -13.45 -8.52
N LEU A 64 2.52 -12.53 -8.35
CA LEU A 64 3.89 -12.84 -7.91
C LEU A 64 3.88 -13.52 -6.52
N LEU A 65 3.16 -12.94 -5.55
CA LEU A 65 3.06 -13.49 -4.19
C LEU A 65 2.44 -14.88 -4.17
N ILE A 66 1.40 -15.11 -4.97
CA ILE A 66 0.78 -16.45 -5.13
C ILE A 66 1.79 -17.42 -5.75
N GLY A 67 2.56 -17.00 -6.73
CA GLY A 67 3.62 -17.80 -7.35
C GLY A 67 4.65 -18.28 -6.32
N ILE A 68 5.12 -17.38 -5.46
CA ILE A 68 6.05 -17.69 -4.36
C ILE A 68 5.43 -18.73 -3.41
N ILE A 69 4.19 -18.53 -2.98
CA ILE A 69 3.50 -19.45 -2.06
C ILE A 69 3.36 -20.84 -2.69
N ARG A 70 3.01 -20.92 -3.97
CA ARG A 70 2.91 -22.20 -4.71
C ARG A 70 4.27 -22.90 -4.81
N CYS A 71 5.37 -22.17 -4.98
CA CYS A 71 6.72 -22.73 -4.94
C CYS A 71 7.01 -23.34 -3.56
N TRP A 72 6.68 -22.63 -2.48
CA TRP A 72 6.85 -23.17 -1.13
C TRP A 72 5.98 -24.40 -0.87
N GLN A 73 4.74 -24.41 -1.36
CA GLN A 73 3.87 -25.58 -1.23
C GLN A 73 4.46 -26.83 -1.92
N LYS A 74 5.11 -26.66 -3.08
CA LYS A 74 5.85 -27.74 -3.74
C LYS A 74 7.03 -28.26 -2.90
N GLN A 75 7.60 -27.40 -2.04
CA GLN A 75 8.67 -27.75 -1.10
C GLN A 75 8.15 -28.28 0.25
N GLY A 76 6.83 -28.56 0.35
CA GLY A 76 6.20 -29.11 1.56
C GLY A 76 5.69 -28.05 2.55
N PHE A 77 5.67 -26.77 2.19
CA PHE A 77 5.05 -25.75 3.01
C PHE A 77 3.53 -25.91 3.02
N SER A 78 2.94 -26.00 4.23
CA SER A 78 1.49 -25.95 4.42
C SER A 78 1.09 -24.64 5.08
N VAL A 79 0.03 -24.04 4.59
CA VAL A 79 -0.58 -22.86 5.21
C VAL A 79 -1.40 -23.36 6.40
N ASP A 80 -0.94 -23.07 7.63
CA ASP A 80 -1.67 -23.47 8.83
C ASP A 80 -2.94 -22.64 8.96
N SER A 81 -4.09 -23.31 9.01
CA SER A 81 -5.39 -22.70 9.27
C SER A 81 -5.50 -22.06 10.67
N ASN A 82 -4.62 -22.42 11.61
CA ASN A 82 -4.56 -21.87 12.96
C ASN A 82 -3.73 -20.59 13.09
N ALA A 83 -3.07 -20.12 12.05
CA ALA A 83 -2.36 -18.82 12.06
C ALA A 83 -3.31 -17.61 12.20
N TYR A 84 -4.61 -17.84 12.27
CA TYR A 84 -5.66 -16.83 12.29
C TYR A 84 -6.05 -16.32 13.69
N ALA A 85 -5.83 -17.11 14.74
CA ALA A 85 -6.34 -16.79 16.06
C ALA A 85 -5.56 -15.69 16.79
N ASP A 86 -4.34 -15.40 16.35
CA ASP A 86 -3.43 -14.44 17.00
C ASP A 86 -3.49 -13.02 16.42
N ASP A 87 -4.29 -12.78 15.38
CA ASP A 87 -4.21 -11.55 14.58
C ASP A 87 -5.48 -10.67 14.64
N MET A 88 -6.25 -10.74 15.74
CA MET A 88 -7.42 -9.86 15.96
C MET A 88 -7.04 -8.44 16.41
N ARG A 89 -5.78 -8.13 16.60
CA ARG A 89 -5.28 -6.78 16.81
C ARG A 89 -4.49 -6.34 15.57
N TYR A 90 -4.76 -5.12 15.09
CA TYR A 90 -3.90 -4.53 14.08
C TYR A 90 -2.46 -4.52 14.58
N ASP A 91 -1.65 -5.40 14.04
CA ASP A 91 -0.20 -5.36 14.25
C ASP A 91 0.36 -4.15 13.49
N ILE A 92 1.48 -3.61 13.95
CA ILE A 92 2.14 -2.46 13.32
C ILE A 92 2.33 -2.63 11.81
N TYR A 93 2.40 -3.84 11.34
CA TYR A 93 2.55 -4.15 9.92
C TYR A 93 1.22 -4.18 9.13
N SER A 94 0.05 -4.37 9.73
CA SER A 94 -1.28 -4.28 9.08
C SER A 94 -1.93 -2.92 9.25
N ILE A 95 -1.29 -2.03 9.99
CA ILE A 95 -1.83 -0.72 10.30
C ILE A 95 -2.00 0.18 9.07
N THR A 96 -1.25 -0.09 8.01
CA THR A 96 -1.41 0.61 6.73
C THR A 96 -2.81 0.41 6.15
N GLU A 97 -3.37 -0.79 6.24
CA GLU A 97 -4.73 -1.08 5.80
C GLU A 97 -5.78 -0.32 6.63
N TYR A 98 -5.56 -0.22 7.95
CA TYR A 98 -6.39 0.60 8.82
C TYR A 98 -6.31 2.08 8.45
N ILE A 99 -5.11 2.60 8.19
CA ILE A 99 -4.88 3.99 7.76
C ILE A 99 -5.62 4.25 6.45
N ASP A 100 -5.46 3.38 5.45
CA ASP A 100 -6.09 3.52 4.14
C ASP A 100 -7.62 3.55 4.24
N LYS A 101 -8.19 2.73 5.10
CA LYS A 101 -9.65 2.64 5.30
C LYS A 101 -10.24 3.86 6.01
N HIS A 102 -9.49 4.49 6.93
CA HIS A 102 -10.00 5.59 7.77
C HIS A 102 -9.42 6.96 7.40
N MET A 103 -8.83 7.09 6.21
CA MET A 103 -8.10 8.29 5.83
C MET A 103 -8.97 9.54 5.74
N GLY A 104 -10.23 9.41 5.30
CA GLY A 104 -11.21 10.50 5.22
C GLY A 104 -11.68 11.01 6.58
N ASP A 105 -11.51 10.21 7.65
CA ASP A 105 -12.07 10.48 8.98
C ASP A 105 -11.19 11.38 9.86
N GLY A 106 -10.14 11.99 9.30
CA GLY A 106 -9.23 12.85 10.08
C GLY A 106 -8.36 12.09 11.09
N ILE A 107 -8.02 10.84 10.78
CA ILE A 107 -7.29 9.91 11.64
C ILE A 107 -6.06 10.55 12.29
N GLN A 108 -5.89 10.32 13.60
CA GLN A 108 -4.76 10.77 14.39
C GLN A 108 -3.81 9.60 14.70
N VAL A 109 -2.50 9.89 14.80
CA VAL A 109 -1.50 8.86 15.13
C VAL A 109 -1.77 8.21 16.49
N THR A 110 -2.38 8.95 17.43
CA THR A 110 -2.80 8.43 18.74
C THR A 110 -3.87 7.35 18.64
N ASP A 111 -4.80 7.50 17.70
CA ASP A 111 -5.88 6.52 17.50
C ASP A 111 -5.31 5.25 16.89
N ILE A 112 -4.41 5.40 15.93
CA ILE A 112 -3.69 4.30 15.30
C ILE A 112 -2.86 3.51 16.34
N ALA A 113 -2.14 4.20 17.22
CA ALA A 113 -1.38 3.56 18.30
C ALA A 113 -2.29 2.75 19.22
N ARG A 114 -3.49 3.28 19.54
CA ARG A 114 -4.49 2.60 20.37
C ARG A 114 -5.01 1.33 19.69
N GLU A 115 -5.28 1.36 18.39
CA GLU A 115 -5.69 0.19 17.63
C GLU A 115 -4.63 -0.92 17.63
N CYS A 116 -3.34 -0.54 17.65
CA CYS A 116 -2.24 -1.48 17.83
C CYS A 116 -2.05 -1.95 19.28
N GLY A 117 -2.82 -1.41 20.24
CA GLY A 117 -2.61 -1.69 21.69
C GLY A 117 -1.26 -1.17 22.21
N MET A 118 -0.71 -0.12 21.60
CA MET A 118 0.60 0.44 21.91
C MET A 118 0.49 1.85 22.50
N SER A 119 1.46 2.22 23.36
CA SER A 119 1.64 3.63 23.70
C SER A 119 2.10 4.43 22.48
N TYR A 120 1.76 5.71 22.41
CA TYR A 120 2.18 6.59 21.30
C TYR A 120 3.70 6.54 21.04
N SER A 121 4.51 6.65 22.11
CA SER A 121 5.97 6.67 21.98
C SER A 121 6.54 5.35 21.45
N TYR A 122 6.02 4.22 21.92
CA TYR A 122 6.43 2.91 21.43
C TYR A 122 6.00 2.70 19.98
N PHE A 123 4.74 3.03 19.67
CA PHE A 123 4.22 2.96 18.30
C PHE A 123 5.04 3.81 17.32
N ALA A 124 5.29 5.09 17.65
CA ALA A 124 6.03 5.99 16.78
C ALA A 124 7.44 5.48 16.47
N LYS A 125 8.16 4.99 17.49
CA LYS A 125 9.48 4.36 17.32
C LYS A 125 9.40 3.11 16.44
N LYS A 126 8.47 2.23 16.74
CA LYS A 126 8.30 0.96 16.03
C LYS A 126 7.86 1.15 14.59
N PHE A 127 6.97 2.13 14.34
CA PHE A 127 6.54 2.50 12.99
C PHE A 127 7.72 3.00 12.15
N LEU A 128 8.54 3.88 12.72
CA LEU A 128 9.75 4.38 12.05
C LEU A 128 10.74 3.25 11.73
N GLU A 129 10.96 2.32 12.65
CA GLU A 129 11.83 1.14 12.44
C GLU A 129 11.32 0.25 11.31
N VAL A 130 10.00 0.03 11.21
CA VAL A 130 9.39 -0.87 10.23
C VAL A 130 9.25 -0.22 8.85
N TYR A 131 8.84 1.05 8.81
CA TYR A 131 8.48 1.74 7.56
C TYR A 131 9.51 2.76 7.08
N GLY A 132 10.56 3.04 7.85
CA GLY A 132 11.61 4.00 7.50
C GLY A 132 11.16 5.45 7.47
N LYS A 133 9.91 5.75 7.87
CA LYS A 133 9.32 7.08 7.95
C LYS A 133 8.35 7.15 9.13
N THR A 134 8.07 8.37 9.61
CA THR A 134 7.07 8.54 10.66
C THR A 134 5.67 8.21 10.17
N CYS A 135 4.79 7.78 11.08
CA CYS A 135 3.39 7.50 10.75
C CYS A 135 2.68 8.73 10.15
N LYS A 136 3.02 9.94 10.64
CA LYS A 136 2.49 11.20 10.10
C LYS A 136 2.91 11.42 8.63
N GLU A 137 4.17 11.20 8.31
CA GLU A 137 4.69 11.29 6.93
C GLU A 137 4.06 10.22 6.04
N TYR A 138 3.84 9.02 6.58
CA TYR A 138 3.16 7.96 5.86
C TYR A 138 1.73 8.36 5.49
N ILE A 139 0.92 8.80 6.48
CA ILE A 139 -0.45 9.29 6.26
C ILE A 139 -0.47 10.41 5.21
N GLU A 140 0.44 11.38 5.34
CA GLU A 140 0.53 12.48 4.39
C GLU A 140 0.87 12.00 2.98
N SER A 141 1.81 11.04 2.84
CA SER A 141 2.15 10.47 1.53
C SER A 141 0.97 9.78 0.87
N VAL A 142 0.15 9.05 1.62
CA VAL A 142 -1.04 8.38 1.08
C VAL A 142 -2.14 9.39 0.71
N ARG A 143 -2.33 10.45 1.51
CA ARG A 143 -3.24 11.56 1.16
C ARG A 143 -2.85 12.23 -0.15
N ILE A 144 -1.54 12.43 -0.38
CA ILE A 144 -1.03 13.01 -1.64
C ILE A 144 -1.27 12.05 -2.81
N MET A 145 -1.07 10.74 -2.65
CA MET A 145 -1.36 9.76 -3.70
C MET A 145 -2.85 9.79 -4.10
N LYS A 146 -3.76 9.84 -3.14
CA LYS A 146 -5.20 9.98 -3.43
C LYS A 146 -5.53 11.32 -4.10
N ALA A 147 -4.91 12.42 -3.66
CA ALA A 147 -5.10 13.72 -4.30
C ALA A 147 -4.62 13.69 -5.77
N GLU A 148 -3.52 13.01 -6.06
CA GLU A 148 -3.01 12.79 -7.42
C GLU A 148 -4.03 12.04 -8.28
N GLU A 149 -4.62 10.96 -7.77
CA GLU A 149 -5.67 10.20 -8.47
C GLU A 149 -6.87 11.09 -8.83
N PHE A 150 -7.38 11.87 -7.87
CA PHE A 150 -8.45 12.82 -8.14
C PHE A 150 -8.07 13.87 -9.21
N LEU A 151 -6.83 14.36 -9.16
CA LEU A 151 -6.35 15.35 -10.14
C LEU A 151 -6.23 14.77 -11.54
N LEU A 152 -5.89 13.49 -11.67
CA LEU A 152 -5.76 12.79 -12.94
C LEU A 152 -7.12 12.44 -13.55
N TYR A 153 -8.02 11.90 -12.75
CA TYR A 153 -9.21 11.21 -13.26
C TYR A 153 -10.52 11.97 -13.04
N THR A 154 -10.48 13.14 -12.39
CA THR A 154 -11.69 13.92 -12.11
C THR A 154 -11.47 15.41 -12.35
N ASP A 155 -12.60 16.14 -12.51
CA ASP A 155 -12.62 17.61 -12.60
C ASP A 155 -12.97 18.28 -11.26
N PHE A 156 -12.91 17.54 -10.15
CA PHE A 156 -13.21 18.08 -8.83
C PHE A 156 -12.31 19.27 -8.48
N ASP A 157 -12.87 20.26 -7.80
CA ASP A 157 -12.09 21.39 -7.32
C ASP A 157 -11.13 21.00 -6.17
N LEU A 158 -10.15 21.86 -5.92
CA LEU A 158 -9.11 21.55 -4.92
C LEU A 158 -9.66 21.53 -3.49
N SER A 159 -10.75 22.25 -3.21
CA SER A 159 -11.38 22.24 -1.89
C SER A 159 -12.04 20.91 -1.61
N TYR A 160 -12.79 20.39 -2.59
CA TYR A 160 -13.37 19.06 -2.53
C TYR A 160 -12.30 17.98 -2.36
N ILE A 161 -11.25 18.01 -3.20
CA ILE A 161 -10.15 17.05 -3.12
C ILE A 161 -9.49 17.09 -1.74
N SER A 162 -9.27 18.29 -1.18
CA SER A 162 -8.63 18.39 0.14
C SER A 162 -9.47 17.75 1.25
N GLN A 163 -10.79 17.86 1.19
CA GLN A 163 -11.73 17.23 2.13
C GLN A 163 -11.72 15.70 1.97
N GLU A 164 -11.92 15.20 0.76
CA GLU A 164 -11.97 13.76 0.46
C GLU A 164 -10.66 13.03 0.77
N THR A 165 -9.53 13.75 0.70
CA THR A 165 -8.23 13.19 1.03
C THR A 165 -7.80 13.40 2.49
N GLY A 166 -8.67 13.99 3.32
CA GLY A 166 -8.48 14.15 4.75
C GLY A 166 -7.47 15.22 5.15
N PHE A 167 -7.19 16.21 4.30
CA PHE A 167 -6.42 17.40 4.70
C PHE A 167 -7.29 18.34 5.50
N SER A 168 -6.68 19.06 6.45
CA SER A 168 -7.37 20.06 7.27
C SER A 168 -7.96 21.20 6.44
N ASP A 169 -7.27 21.58 5.37
CA ASP A 169 -7.65 22.63 4.44
C ASP A 169 -6.90 22.51 3.10
N CYS A 170 -7.42 23.22 2.10
CA CYS A 170 -6.85 23.25 0.75
C CYS A 170 -5.41 23.80 0.72
N SER A 171 -5.08 24.78 1.57
CA SER A 171 -3.74 25.38 1.62
C SER A 171 -2.71 24.38 2.13
N HIS A 172 -3.08 23.58 3.13
CA HIS A 172 -2.24 22.50 3.63
C HIS A 172 -2.01 21.45 2.54
N MET A 173 -3.07 21.01 1.86
CA MET A 173 -2.95 20.07 0.72
C MET A 173 -2.00 20.62 -0.35
N ILE A 174 -2.15 21.87 -0.79
CA ILE A 174 -1.32 22.48 -1.84
C ILE A 174 0.15 22.51 -1.43
N LYS A 175 0.47 22.89 -0.18
CA LYS A 175 1.84 22.91 0.34
C LYS A 175 2.45 21.51 0.37
N SER A 176 1.71 20.55 0.89
CA SER A 176 2.14 19.16 0.96
C SER A 176 2.33 18.55 -0.43
N PHE A 177 1.39 18.75 -1.33
CA PHE A 177 1.48 18.27 -2.71
C PHE A 177 2.73 18.83 -3.40
N ARG A 178 2.98 20.14 -3.29
CA ARG A 178 4.19 20.75 -3.85
C ARG A 178 5.47 20.19 -3.24
N ARG A 179 5.49 19.90 -1.94
CA ARG A 179 6.64 19.29 -1.26
C ARG A 179 6.94 17.89 -1.79
N TYR A 180 5.91 17.08 -2.06
CA TYR A 180 6.06 15.69 -2.52
C TYR A 180 6.28 15.58 -4.04
N LYS A 181 5.63 16.43 -4.84
CA LYS A 181 5.63 16.34 -6.30
C LYS A 181 6.47 17.42 -7.00
N GLY A 182 6.97 18.41 -6.26
CA GLY A 182 7.75 19.53 -6.82
C GLY A 182 6.93 20.63 -7.48
N ILE A 183 5.67 20.35 -7.83
CA ILE A 183 4.75 21.28 -8.54
C ILE A 183 3.42 21.37 -7.79
N THR A 184 2.64 22.43 -8.08
CA THR A 184 1.32 22.58 -7.47
C THR A 184 0.28 21.63 -8.08
N PRO A 185 -0.82 21.30 -7.34
CA PRO A 185 -1.92 20.48 -7.88
C PRO A 185 -2.48 21.00 -9.19
N LYS A 186 -2.61 22.32 -9.32
CA LYS A 186 -3.11 22.95 -10.56
C LYS A 186 -2.15 22.73 -11.73
N GLN A 187 -0.84 22.91 -11.52
CA GLN A 187 0.17 22.65 -12.54
C GLN A 187 0.19 21.16 -12.91
N PHE A 188 0.11 20.27 -11.93
CA PHE A 188 0.04 18.84 -12.14
C PHE A 188 -1.15 18.46 -13.05
N ARG A 189 -2.37 18.91 -12.73
CA ARG A 189 -3.56 18.70 -13.56
C ARG A 189 -3.41 19.21 -14.98
N MET A 190 -2.83 20.40 -15.14
CA MET A 190 -2.62 20.99 -16.49
C MET A 190 -1.63 20.20 -17.34
N GLN A 191 -0.58 19.64 -16.73
CA GLN A 191 0.41 18.85 -17.45
C GLN A 191 -0.18 17.54 -17.97
N HIS A 192 -0.99 16.88 -17.17
CA HIS A 192 -1.55 15.56 -17.51
C HIS A 192 -2.80 15.64 -18.41
N LYS A 193 -3.63 16.70 -18.32
CA LYS A 193 -4.74 16.91 -19.26
C LYS A 193 -4.30 17.24 -20.70
N LYS A 194 -3.09 17.76 -20.89
CA LYS A 194 -2.56 18.05 -22.24
C LYS A 194 -2.08 16.80 -22.99
N SER A 195 -2.00 15.65 -22.33
CA SER A 195 -1.53 14.40 -22.93
C SER A 195 -2.64 13.58 -23.60
N GLU A 196 -3.91 14.00 -23.47
CA GLU A 196 -5.09 13.31 -24.02
C GLU A 196 -5.68 13.97 -25.28
N THR A 197 -5.02 14.98 -25.84
CA THR A 197 -5.42 15.66 -27.10
C THR A 197 -4.40 15.40 -28.20
#